data_6d6b52290615b1bdbde38d404794e668
#
_entry.id   6d6b52290615b1bdbde38d404794e668
#
_cell.length_a   1.000
_cell.length_b   1.000
_cell.length_c   1.000
_cell.angle_alpha   90.00
_cell.angle_beta   90.00
_cell.angle_gamma   90.00
#
_symmetry.space_group_name_H-M   'P 1'
#
loop_
_entity.id
_entity.type
_entity.pdbx_description
1 polymer ?
#
loop_
_entity_poly.entity_id
_entity_poly.type
_entity_poly.pdbx_seq_one_letter_code
_entity_poly.pdbx_strand_id
1 'polypeptide(L)'
;MAFGEQPAYLRVAGELRQKIVTGDLPPRTRLPSQARIREEYGVSDTVALEARKVLMAEGLVEGRSGSGTYVRERPVPRRLIRTGYRTVADCTTFRQEQADETVPGTWDASSMQEEATSDIAARLLIEPGERVMRTRYVFRAFNEPAMLSTSWEPLSITGRTPVLLPEEGPLAGRGVVDRMAAIDLVVDNVVEEVSARPGLAEETHALGGVPGHAVLVISRTYYAGGRPVETADVVTSADRYRVAYHLPVR
;
A
#
# COMPACT_ATOMS: atom_id res chain seq x y z
N MET A 1 27.05 24.27 10.69
CA MET A 1 27.80 23.13 10.15
C MET A 1 27.85 23.31 8.64
N ALA A 2 29.05 23.47 8.05
CA ALA A 2 29.21 23.55 6.61
C ALA A 2 28.77 22.18 6.03
N PHE A 3 27.83 22.17 5.13
CA PHE A 3 27.51 20.99 4.32
C PHE A 3 28.78 20.69 3.51
N GLY A 4 29.47 19.60 3.85
CA GLY A 4 30.66 19.14 3.11
C GLY A 4 30.31 18.95 1.64
N GLU A 5 31.30 19.08 0.78
CA GLU A 5 31.14 18.92 -0.66
C GLU A 5 30.46 17.57 -0.98
N GLN A 6 29.33 17.62 -1.69
CA GLN A 6 28.53 16.45 -1.98
C GLN A 6 29.36 15.42 -2.77
N PRO A 7 29.39 14.14 -2.37
CA PRO A 7 30.13 13.10 -3.09
C PRO A 7 29.82 13.09 -4.58
N ALA A 8 30.86 12.92 -5.41
CA ALA A 8 30.74 13.01 -6.87
C ALA A 8 29.65 12.08 -7.45
N TYR A 9 29.47 10.87 -6.90
CA TYR A 9 28.43 9.96 -7.36
C TYR A 9 27.00 10.45 -7.07
N LEU A 10 26.79 11.17 -5.95
CA LEU A 10 25.49 11.78 -5.63
C LEU A 10 25.19 12.97 -6.55
N ARG A 11 26.21 13.76 -6.92
CA ARG A 11 26.09 14.85 -7.88
C ARG A 11 25.67 14.31 -9.25
N VAL A 12 26.38 13.31 -9.77
CA VAL A 12 26.06 12.66 -11.05
C VAL A 12 24.66 12.03 -11.01
N ALA A 13 24.30 11.32 -9.93
CA ALA A 13 22.95 10.78 -9.76
C ALA A 13 21.90 11.89 -9.75
N GLY A 14 22.18 13.02 -9.10
CA GLY A 14 21.30 14.20 -9.06
C GLY A 14 21.01 14.77 -10.44
N GLU A 15 22.05 14.94 -11.28
CA GLU A 15 21.89 15.46 -12.64
C GLU A 15 21.12 14.48 -13.55
N LEU A 16 21.44 13.18 -13.48
CA LEU A 16 20.69 12.15 -14.21
C LEU A 16 19.22 12.07 -13.74
N ARG A 17 18.98 12.18 -12.43
CA ARG A 17 17.62 12.26 -11.86
C ARG A 17 16.87 13.45 -12.43
N GLN A 18 17.51 14.62 -12.49
CA GLN A 18 16.88 15.81 -13.06
C GLN A 18 16.47 15.57 -14.52
N LYS A 19 17.34 15.00 -15.34
CA LYS A 19 17.03 14.64 -16.74
C LYS A 19 15.84 13.65 -16.86
N ILE A 20 15.71 12.72 -15.90
CA ILE A 20 14.56 11.80 -15.84
C ILE A 20 13.28 12.54 -15.45
N VAL A 21 13.36 13.41 -14.45
CA VAL A 21 12.20 14.17 -13.95
C VAL A 21 11.71 15.20 -14.96
N THR A 22 12.61 15.87 -15.68
CA THR A 22 12.26 16.85 -16.74
C THR A 22 11.79 16.19 -18.03
N GLY A 23 12.01 14.88 -18.20
CA GLY A 23 11.66 14.15 -19.41
C GLY A 23 12.73 14.13 -20.49
N ASP A 24 13.90 14.74 -20.26
CA ASP A 24 15.05 14.65 -21.18
C ASP A 24 15.55 13.21 -21.34
N LEU A 25 15.34 12.40 -20.30
CA LEU A 25 15.45 10.94 -20.33
C LEU A 25 14.06 10.34 -20.07
N PRO A 26 13.24 10.16 -21.11
CA PRO A 26 11.87 9.70 -20.92
C PRO A 26 11.79 8.23 -20.48
N PRO A 27 10.64 7.79 -19.94
CA PRO A 27 10.41 6.40 -19.57
C PRO A 27 10.73 5.42 -20.71
N ARG A 28 11.21 4.23 -20.34
CA ARG A 28 11.61 3.14 -21.24
C ARG A 28 12.87 3.42 -22.07
N THR A 29 13.47 4.60 -21.98
CA THR A 29 14.75 4.86 -22.62
C THR A 29 15.91 4.23 -21.87
N ARG A 30 16.95 3.89 -22.59
CA ARG A 30 18.16 3.34 -21.99
C ARG A 30 18.95 4.45 -21.29
N LEU A 31 19.29 4.23 -20.01
CA LEU A 31 20.21 5.11 -19.29
C LEU A 31 21.58 5.11 -19.99
N PRO A 32 22.30 6.24 -20.03
CA PRO A 32 23.67 6.27 -20.56
C PRO A 32 24.53 5.15 -19.95
N SER A 33 25.37 4.54 -20.76
CA SER A 33 26.28 3.49 -20.29
C SER A 33 27.25 4.03 -19.26
N GLN A 34 27.84 3.15 -18.44
CA GLN A 34 28.85 3.56 -17.45
C GLN A 34 30.01 4.31 -18.11
N ALA A 35 30.49 3.84 -19.29
CA ALA A 35 31.53 4.52 -20.05
C ALA A 35 31.12 5.93 -20.48
N ARG A 36 29.86 6.09 -20.94
CA ARG A 36 29.33 7.40 -21.36
C ARG A 36 29.17 8.35 -20.18
N ILE A 37 28.69 7.85 -19.02
CA ILE A 37 28.59 8.65 -17.79
C ILE A 37 29.99 9.13 -17.37
N ARG A 38 30.98 8.22 -17.38
CA ARG A 38 32.37 8.57 -17.08
C ARG A 38 32.90 9.68 -17.98
N GLU A 39 32.66 9.57 -19.26
CA GLU A 39 33.11 10.56 -20.27
C GLU A 39 32.37 11.89 -20.12
N GLU A 40 31.05 11.88 -20.03
CA GLU A 40 30.19 13.09 -19.96
C GLU A 40 30.42 13.89 -18.68
N TYR A 41 30.65 13.20 -17.55
CA TYR A 41 30.78 13.85 -16.24
C TYR A 41 32.24 13.95 -15.74
N GLY A 42 33.22 13.45 -16.49
CA GLY A 42 34.64 13.50 -16.10
C GLY A 42 34.93 12.75 -14.80
N VAL A 43 34.26 11.60 -14.56
CA VAL A 43 34.36 10.84 -13.31
C VAL A 43 34.98 9.46 -13.53
N SER A 44 35.36 8.77 -12.43
CA SER A 44 35.85 7.40 -12.49
C SER A 44 34.70 6.38 -12.76
N ASP A 45 35.09 5.17 -13.19
CA ASP A 45 34.13 4.05 -13.38
C ASP A 45 33.37 3.71 -12.09
N THR A 46 34.04 3.79 -10.93
CA THR A 46 33.42 3.55 -9.63
C THR A 46 32.35 4.58 -9.33
N VAL A 47 32.61 5.86 -9.58
CA VAL A 47 31.64 6.95 -9.37
C VAL A 47 30.43 6.78 -10.30
N ALA A 48 30.65 6.44 -11.57
CA ALA A 48 29.58 6.18 -12.53
C ALA A 48 28.72 4.97 -12.11
N LEU A 49 29.35 3.90 -11.61
CA LEU A 49 28.66 2.72 -11.10
C LEU A 49 27.81 3.05 -9.86
N GLU A 50 28.37 3.76 -8.89
CA GLU A 50 27.66 4.15 -7.67
C GLU A 50 26.49 5.11 -7.97
N ALA A 51 26.66 6.07 -8.88
CA ALA A 51 25.57 6.93 -9.33
C ALA A 51 24.39 6.12 -9.92
N ARG A 52 24.67 5.09 -10.73
CA ARG A 52 23.65 4.20 -11.25
C ARG A 52 22.95 3.39 -10.15
N LYS A 53 23.71 2.88 -9.16
CA LYS A 53 23.14 2.18 -7.99
C LYS A 53 22.19 3.07 -7.19
N VAL A 54 22.55 4.34 -7.01
CA VAL A 54 21.66 5.33 -6.36
C VAL A 54 20.35 5.46 -7.11
N LEU A 55 20.40 5.65 -8.44
CA LEU A 55 19.17 5.75 -9.25
C LEU A 55 18.34 4.46 -9.24
N MET A 56 18.97 3.28 -9.15
CA MET A 56 18.29 2.01 -8.98
C MET A 56 17.63 1.90 -7.59
N ALA A 57 18.34 2.29 -6.53
CA ALA A 57 17.81 2.31 -5.17
C ALA A 57 16.64 3.30 -5.03
N GLU A 58 16.67 4.42 -5.76
CA GLU A 58 15.57 5.39 -5.84
C GLU A 58 14.41 4.91 -6.74
N GLY A 59 14.54 3.74 -7.36
CA GLY A 59 13.51 3.18 -8.26
C GLY A 59 13.28 4.01 -9.53
N LEU A 60 14.24 4.85 -9.94
CA LEU A 60 14.16 5.66 -11.16
C LEU A 60 14.52 4.87 -12.41
N VAL A 61 15.34 3.85 -12.24
CA VAL A 61 15.82 2.99 -13.33
C VAL A 61 15.76 1.52 -12.93
N GLU A 62 15.68 0.65 -13.91
CA GLU A 62 15.66 -0.80 -13.74
C GLU A 62 16.71 -1.46 -14.63
N GLY A 63 17.35 -2.51 -14.11
CA GLY A 63 18.26 -3.34 -14.89
C GLY A 63 17.49 -4.39 -15.68
N ARG A 64 17.78 -4.52 -16.97
CA ARG A 64 17.26 -5.61 -17.83
C ARG A 64 18.41 -6.53 -18.21
N SER A 65 18.29 -7.81 -17.83
CA SER A 65 19.36 -8.80 -18.06
C SER A 65 19.82 -8.79 -19.51
N GLY A 66 21.14 -8.67 -19.73
CA GLY A 66 21.77 -8.62 -21.06
C GLY A 66 21.50 -7.35 -21.87
N SER A 67 20.59 -6.48 -21.46
CA SER A 67 20.13 -5.34 -22.27
C SER A 67 20.56 -3.97 -21.72
N GLY A 68 20.86 -3.88 -20.43
CA GLY A 68 21.32 -2.65 -19.79
C GLY A 68 20.38 -2.10 -18.73
N THR A 69 20.51 -0.81 -18.42
CA THR A 69 19.67 -0.10 -17.45
C THR A 69 18.75 0.87 -18.19
N TYR A 70 17.47 0.89 -17.84
CA TYR A 70 16.43 1.67 -18.48
C TYR A 70 15.72 2.57 -17.49
N VAL A 71 15.29 3.75 -17.93
CA VAL A 71 14.42 4.63 -17.17
C VAL A 71 13.08 3.92 -16.95
N ARG A 72 12.69 3.82 -15.70
CA ARG A 72 11.46 3.13 -15.31
C ARG A 72 10.25 3.97 -15.64
N GLU A 73 9.21 3.32 -16.15
CA GLU A 73 7.91 3.95 -16.26
C GLU A 73 7.28 4.02 -14.87
N ARG A 74 7.01 5.23 -14.41
CA ARG A 74 6.27 5.45 -13.18
C ARG A 74 4.82 5.76 -13.54
N PRO A 75 3.87 4.91 -13.16
CA PRO A 75 2.47 5.27 -13.31
C PRO A 75 2.19 6.54 -12.51
N VAL A 76 1.32 7.39 -13.02
CA VAL A 76 0.81 8.52 -12.22
C VAL A 76 0.09 7.91 -11.02
N PRO A 77 0.53 8.21 -9.77
CA PRO A 77 -0.08 7.61 -8.61
C PRO A 77 -1.56 7.98 -8.51
N ARG A 78 -2.39 6.97 -8.36
CA ARG A 78 -3.84 7.13 -8.17
C ARG A 78 -4.13 7.49 -6.73
N ARG A 79 -5.19 8.26 -6.50
CA ARG A 79 -5.60 8.62 -5.13
C ARG A 79 -6.46 7.51 -4.53
N LEU A 80 -6.07 7.01 -3.38
CA LEU A 80 -6.88 6.17 -2.51
C LEU A 80 -7.55 7.10 -1.50
N ILE A 81 -8.79 7.48 -1.78
CA ILE A 81 -9.51 8.43 -0.92
C ILE A 81 -10.10 7.68 0.27
N ARG A 82 -9.77 8.15 1.46
CA ARG A 82 -10.24 7.65 2.74
C ARG A 82 -11.21 8.67 3.34
N THR A 83 -12.50 8.57 2.98
CA THR A 83 -13.57 9.44 3.47
C THR A 83 -14.78 8.63 3.84
N GLY A 84 -15.49 9.04 4.87
CA GLY A 84 -16.86 8.59 5.14
C GLY A 84 -17.00 7.13 5.56
N TYR A 85 -16.41 6.76 6.67
CA TYR A 85 -16.57 5.42 7.30
C TYR A 85 -18.02 5.05 7.66
N ARG A 86 -19.00 5.70 7.06
CA ARG A 86 -20.43 5.66 7.50
C ARG A 86 -21.38 4.83 6.66
N THR A 87 -20.96 4.20 5.56
CA THR A 87 -21.91 3.51 4.67
C THR A 87 -21.35 2.23 4.05
N VAL A 88 -22.25 1.42 3.50
CA VAL A 88 -22.05 0.20 2.70
C VAL A 88 -20.91 0.27 1.69
N ALA A 89 -20.53 1.48 1.29
CA ALA A 89 -19.43 1.74 0.37
C ALA A 89 -18.03 1.54 0.96
N ASP A 90 -17.88 1.29 2.27
CA ASP A 90 -16.57 1.28 2.92
C ASP A 90 -15.72 0.04 2.65
N CYS A 91 -16.31 -1.10 2.32
CA CYS A 91 -15.58 -2.23 1.72
C CYS A 91 -15.32 -1.98 0.24
N THR A 92 -16.21 -1.24 -0.41
CA THR A 92 -16.13 -0.88 -1.83
C THR A 92 -15.49 0.49 -2.06
N THR A 93 -14.96 1.17 -1.04
CA THR A 93 -14.28 2.47 -1.16
C THR A 93 -12.92 2.38 -1.84
N PHE A 94 -12.84 1.50 -2.82
CA PHE A 94 -11.98 1.66 -3.97
C PHE A 94 -12.61 2.68 -4.93
N ARG A 95 -13.17 3.78 -4.40
CA ARG A 95 -13.50 4.94 -5.24
C ARG A 95 -12.19 5.59 -5.63
N GLN A 96 -11.76 5.21 -6.80
CA GLN A 96 -10.73 5.90 -7.51
C GLN A 96 -11.37 7.13 -8.14
N GLU A 97 -11.21 8.29 -7.49
CA GLU A 97 -11.39 9.56 -8.17
C GLU A 97 -10.18 9.80 -9.07
N GLN A 98 -10.26 9.31 -10.30
CA GLN A 98 -9.71 10.03 -11.43
C GLN A 98 -10.93 10.62 -12.15
N ALA A 99 -10.96 11.94 -12.27
CA ALA A 99 -11.85 12.73 -13.11
C ALA A 99 -12.99 11.90 -13.75
N ASP A 100 -14.18 11.93 -13.16
CA ASP A 100 -15.46 11.44 -13.68
C ASP A 100 -15.73 9.94 -13.84
N GLU A 101 -14.84 9.01 -13.55
CA GLU A 101 -15.15 7.58 -13.65
C GLU A 101 -15.02 6.86 -12.31
N THR A 102 -16.16 6.48 -11.73
CA THR A 102 -16.25 5.52 -10.62
C THR A 102 -16.03 4.12 -11.19
N VAL A 103 -14.84 3.55 -11.00
CA VAL A 103 -14.57 2.18 -11.42
C VAL A 103 -15.04 1.23 -10.32
N PRO A 104 -15.93 0.29 -10.62
CA PRO A 104 -16.30 -0.76 -9.68
C PRO A 104 -15.05 -1.58 -9.36
N GLY A 105 -14.65 -1.63 -8.08
CA GLY A 105 -13.65 -2.58 -7.62
C GLY A 105 -14.29 -3.97 -7.47
N THR A 106 -13.53 -5.00 -7.76
CA THR A 106 -13.85 -6.39 -7.39
C THR A 106 -12.89 -6.87 -6.32
N TRP A 107 -13.26 -7.88 -5.58
CA TRP A 107 -12.37 -8.50 -4.60
C TRP A 107 -12.57 -10.00 -4.51
N ASP A 108 -11.49 -10.68 -4.19
CA ASP A 108 -11.49 -12.06 -3.74
C ASP A 108 -11.29 -12.05 -2.22
N ALA A 109 -12.01 -12.88 -1.49
CA ALA A 109 -11.88 -12.98 -0.04
C ALA A 109 -11.77 -14.43 0.42
N SER A 110 -11.05 -14.63 1.52
CA SER A 110 -10.98 -15.93 2.21
C SER A 110 -10.92 -15.72 3.71
N SER A 111 -11.83 -16.41 4.44
CA SER A 111 -11.94 -16.32 5.89
C SER A 111 -11.53 -17.62 6.54
N MET A 112 -10.83 -17.52 7.67
CA MET A 112 -10.50 -18.65 8.54
C MET A 112 -10.40 -18.21 10.00
N GLN A 113 -10.71 -19.14 10.89
CA GLN A 113 -10.53 -18.91 12.32
C GLN A 113 -9.08 -19.21 12.70
N GLU A 114 -8.48 -18.32 13.51
CA GLU A 114 -7.14 -18.52 14.05
C GLU A 114 -7.03 -17.96 15.47
N GLU A 115 -5.88 -18.18 16.11
CA GLU A 115 -5.54 -17.59 17.40
C GLU A 115 -4.87 -16.22 17.16
N ALA A 116 -5.28 -15.23 17.97
CA ALA A 116 -4.70 -13.89 17.91
C ALA A 116 -3.23 -13.92 18.31
N THR A 117 -2.37 -13.41 17.47
CA THR A 117 -0.97 -13.12 17.84
C THR A 117 -0.92 -12.01 18.89
N SER A 118 0.22 -11.84 19.57
CA SER A 118 0.38 -10.79 20.58
C SER A 118 0.10 -9.39 20.03
N ASP A 119 0.48 -9.11 18.77
CA ASP A 119 0.22 -7.82 18.10
C ASP A 119 -1.28 -7.61 17.85
N ILE A 120 -1.95 -8.60 17.26
CA ILE A 120 -3.39 -8.54 16.98
C ILE A 120 -4.18 -8.47 18.29
N ALA A 121 -3.79 -9.24 19.30
CA ALA A 121 -4.42 -9.22 20.62
C ALA A 121 -4.32 -7.83 21.26
N ALA A 122 -3.15 -7.20 21.21
CA ALA A 122 -2.95 -5.83 21.73
C ALA A 122 -3.86 -4.81 21.02
N ARG A 123 -3.98 -4.89 19.68
CA ARG A 123 -4.84 -3.99 18.88
C ARG A 123 -6.33 -4.20 19.17
N LEU A 124 -6.74 -5.44 19.43
CA LEU A 124 -8.13 -5.81 19.72
C LEU A 124 -8.47 -5.74 21.21
N LEU A 125 -7.50 -5.45 22.09
CA LEU A 125 -7.64 -5.45 23.54
C LEU A 125 -8.22 -6.78 24.07
N ILE A 126 -7.70 -7.90 23.56
CA ILE A 126 -8.02 -9.27 23.96
C ILE A 126 -6.74 -9.99 24.42
N GLU A 127 -6.86 -11.18 25.00
CA GLU A 127 -5.71 -11.97 25.40
C GLU A 127 -5.04 -12.63 24.18
N PRO A 128 -3.68 -12.73 24.13
CA PRO A 128 -3.00 -13.53 23.12
C PRO A 128 -3.51 -14.97 23.12
N GLY A 129 -3.78 -15.52 21.92
CA GLY A 129 -4.36 -16.85 21.75
C GLY A 129 -5.90 -16.87 21.75
N GLU A 130 -6.58 -15.77 22.05
CA GLU A 130 -8.03 -15.71 21.83
C GLU A 130 -8.37 -15.91 20.36
N ARG A 131 -9.53 -16.55 20.13
CA ARG A 131 -9.99 -16.89 18.77
C ARG A 131 -10.50 -15.66 18.03
N VAL A 132 -10.01 -15.49 16.81
CA VAL A 132 -10.42 -14.43 15.89
C VAL A 132 -10.84 -15.01 14.53
N MET A 133 -11.71 -14.31 13.82
CA MET A 133 -11.94 -14.53 12.40
C MET A 133 -10.94 -13.67 11.63
N ARG A 134 -10.03 -14.30 10.90
CA ARG A 134 -9.17 -13.62 9.95
C ARG A 134 -9.79 -13.69 8.56
N THR A 135 -9.91 -12.55 7.88
CA THR A 135 -10.32 -12.48 6.48
C THR A 135 -9.26 -11.78 5.65
N ARG A 136 -8.80 -12.44 4.59
CA ARG A 136 -7.86 -11.88 3.61
C ARG A 136 -8.62 -11.46 2.38
N TYR A 137 -8.28 -10.29 1.85
CA TYR A 137 -8.85 -9.70 0.65
C TYR A 137 -7.76 -9.35 -0.36
N VAL A 138 -8.05 -9.60 -1.63
CA VAL A 138 -7.31 -9.05 -2.75
C VAL A 138 -8.26 -8.17 -3.54
N PHE A 139 -8.13 -6.86 -3.39
CA PHE A 139 -8.93 -5.90 -4.14
C PHE A 139 -8.30 -5.63 -5.50
N ARG A 140 -9.15 -5.54 -6.53
CA ARG A 140 -8.74 -5.27 -7.90
C ARG A 140 -9.41 -3.99 -8.41
N ALA A 141 -8.63 -3.19 -9.12
CA ALA A 141 -9.12 -2.05 -9.88
C ALA A 141 -8.70 -2.25 -11.34
N PHE A 142 -9.62 -2.09 -12.29
CA PHE A 142 -9.37 -2.38 -13.71
C PHE A 142 -8.83 -3.81 -13.95
N ASN A 143 -9.32 -4.77 -13.21
CA ASN A 143 -8.88 -6.17 -13.22
C ASN A 143 -7.42 -6.42 -12.78
N GLU A 144 -6.73 -5.39 -12.25
CA GLU A 144 -5.38 -5.50 -11.69
C GLU A 144 -5.42 -5.46 -10.16
N PRO A 145 -4.58 -6.26 -9.47
CA PRO A 145 -4.45 -6.17 -8.03
C PRO A 145 -4.00 -4.78 -7.60
N ALA A 146 -4.74 -4.18 -6.70
CA ALA A 146 -4.54 -2.81 -6.27
C ALA A 146 -4.21 -2.69 -4.79
N MET A 147 -4.82 -3.56 -3.98
CA MET A 147 -4.71 -3.52 -2.53
C MET A 147 -4.91 -4.93 -1.96
N LEU A 148 -4.14 -5.24 -0.95
CA LEU A 148 -4.33 -6.39 -0.07
C LEU A 148 -4.88 -5.90 1.25
N SER A 149 -5.79 -6.65 1.86
CA SER A 149 -6.20 -6.38 3.23
C SER A 149 -6.28 -7.68 4.01
N THR A 150 -5.88 -7.63 5.26
CA THR A 150 -6.14 -8.71 6.20
C THR A 150 -6.82 -8.10 7.41
N SER A 151 -8.00 -8.59 7.77
CA SER A 151 -8.76 -8.14 8.93
C SER A 151 -8.89 -9.24 9.96
N TRP A 152 -9.05 -8.86 11.21
CA TRP A 152 -9.28 -9.74 12.35
C TRP A 152 -10.42 -9.22 13.20
N GLU A 153 -11.38 -10.09 13.47
CA GLU A 153 -12.55 -9.82 14.31
C GLU A 153 -12.59 -10.82 15.46
N PRO A 154 -12.74 -10.38 16.72
CA PRO A 154 -12.84 -11.29 17.87
C PRO A 154 -14.06 -12.21 17.74
N LEU A 155 -13.89 -13.53 17.84
CA LEU A 155 -15.01 -14.48 17.87
C LEU A 155 -15.89 -14.32 19.12
N SER A 156 -15.40 -13.68 20.16
CA SER A 156 -16.22 -13.26 21.31
C SER A 156 -17.29 -12.21 20.94
N ILE A 157 -17.14 -11.54 19.79
CA ILE A 157 -18.10 -10.58 19.23
C ILE A 157 -18.93 -11.24 18.11
N THR A 158 -18.27 -11.82 17.10
CA THR A 158 -18.93 -12.26 15.86
C THR A 158 -19.26 -13.76 15.83
N GLY A 159 -18.67 -14.56 16.72
CA GLY A 159 -18.60 -16.02 16.61
C GLY A 159 -19.93 -16.80 16.64
N ARG A 160 -21.02 -16.21 17.12
CA ARG A 160 -22.37 -16.84 17.14
C ARG A 160 -23.43 -15.91 16.57
N THR A 161 -23.05 -15.13 15.58
CA THR A 161 -23.88 -14.10 15.00
C THR A 161 -24.00 -14.29 13.48
N PRO A 162 -24.97 -13.67 12.82
CA PRO A 162 -25.09 -13.69 11.37
C PRO A 162 -23.93 -13.02 10.62
N VAL A 163 -23.04 -12.31 11.33
CA VAL A 163 -21.90 -11.58 10.77
C VAL A 163 -20.56 -12.30 10.94
N LEU A 164 -20.59 -13.57 11.35
CA LEU A 164 -19.37 -14.37 11.55
C LEU A 164 -18.45 -14.36 10.33
N LEU A 165 -19.01 -14.52 9.14
CA LEU A 165 -18.26 -14.51 7.88
C LEU A 165 -18.54 -13.21 7.12
N PRO A 166 -17.53 -12.34 6.91
CA PRO A 166 -17.73 -11.03 6.28
C PRO A 166 -18.32 -11.09 4.86
N GLU A 167 -18.00 -12.14 4.11
CA GLU A 167 -18.35 -12.27 2.69
C GLU A 167 -19.38 -13.38 2.44
N GLU A 168 -20.06 -13.84 3.48
CA GLU A 168 -21.11 -14.85 3.36
C GLU A 168 -22.40 -14.41 4.06
N GLY A 169 -23.54 -14.98 3.63
CA GLY A 169 -24.83 -14.71 4.23
C GLY A 169 -25.47 -13.37 3.79
N PRO A 170 -26.50 -12.88 4.49
CA PRO A 170 -27.31 -11.73 4.07
C PRO A 170 -26.57 -10.39 4.14
N LEU A 171 -25.42 -10.35 4.82
CA LEU A 171 -24.60 -9.16 4.99
C LEU A 171 -23.25 -9.26 4.24
N ALA A 172 -23.12 -10.23 3.34
CA ALA A 172 -21.96 -10.38 2.49
C ALA A 172 -21.65 -9.08 1.72
N GLY A 173 -20.38 -8.69 1.69
CA GLY A 173 -19.95 -7.46 1.03
C GLY A 173 -20.35 -6.16 1.74
N ARG A 174 -20.95 -6.25 2.93
CA ARG A 174 -21.20 -5.08 3.76
C ARG A 174 -19.96 -4.73 4.58
N GLY A 175 -19.72 -3.45 4.74
CA GLY A 175 -18.61 -2.96 5.58
C GLY A 175 -18.76 -3.30 7.05
N VAL A 176 -17.68 -3.14 7.80
CA VAL A 176 -17.64 -3.43 9.25
C VAL A 176 -18.72 -2.67 9.99
N VAL A 177 -18.97 -1.39 9.65
CA VAL A 177 -19.99 -0.54 10.29
C VAL A 177 -21.38 -1.17 10.19
N ASP A 178 -21.80 -1.56 8.99
CA ASP A 178 -23.13 -2.15 8.76
C ASP A 178 -23.25 -3.54 9.40
N ARG A 179 -22.20 -4.34 9.34
CA ARG A 179 -22.16 -5.68 9.93
C ARG A 179 -22.26 -5.62 11.45
N MET A 180 -21.51 -4.73 12.09
CA MET A 180 -21.57 -4.53 13.53
C MET A 180 -22.92 -3.96 13.97
N ALA A 181 -23.51 -3.03 13.20
CA ALA A 181 -24.84 -2.51 13.46
C ALA A 181 -25.92 -3.61 13.43
N ALA A 182 -25.78 -4.63 12.59
CA ALA A 182 -26.71 -5.77 12.52
C ALA A 182 -26.67 -6.69 13.77
N ILE A 183 -25.71 -6.50 14.65
CA ILE A 183 -25.60 -7.18 15.95
C ILE A 183 -25.61 -6.18 17.11
N ASP A 184 -26.28 -5.03 16.91
CA ASP A 184 -26.50 -3.98 17.91
C ASP A 184 -25.21 -3.31 18.42
N LEU A 185 -24.11 -3.36 17.64
CA LEU A 185 -22.86 -2.65 17.93
C LEU A 185 -22.72 -1.43 17.00
N VAL A 186 -22.84 -0.24 17.59
CA VAL A 186 -22.66 1.02 16.86
C VAL A 186 -21.19 1.35 16.82
N VAL A 187 -20.59 1.23 15.63
CA VAL A 187 -19.22 1.70 15.39
C VAL A 187 -19.22 3.23 15.40
N ASP A 188 -18.50 3.82 16.33
CA ASP A 188 -18.48 5.26 16.59
C ASP A 188 -17.10 5.90 16.37
N ASN A 189 -16.06 5.10 16.27
CA ASN A 189 -14.71 5.59 16.08
C ASN A 189 -13.89 4.65 15.20
N VAL A 190 -12.92 5.21 14.49
CA VAL A 190 -11.91 4.49 13.73
C VAL A 190 -10.56 5.16 13.90
N VAL A 191 -9.53 4.37 14.11
CA VAL A 191 -8.13 4.83 14.12
C VAL A 191 -7.43 4.21 12.93
N GLU A 192 -6.72 5.04 12.16
CA GLU A 192 -5.83 4.59 11.10
C GLU A 192 -4.43 5.13 11.31
N GLU A 193 -3.46 4.23 11.28
CA GLU A 193 -2.03 4.55 11.27
C GLU A 193 -1.46 4.20 9.90
N VAL A 194 -0.82 5.18 9.26
CA VAL A 194 -0.22 5.00 7.94
C VAL A 194 1.30 4.97 8.06
N SER A 195 1.88 3.91 7.57
CA SER A 195 3.33 3.73 7.51
C SER A 195 3.78 3.31 6.11
N ALA A 196 5.10 3.32 5.87
CA ALA A 196 5.70 2.84 4.65
C ALA A 196 6.88 1.92 4.98
N ARG A 197 7.00 0.83 4.22
CA ARG A 197 8.12 -0.11 4.33
C ARG A 197 8.42 -0.78 2.99
N PRO A 198 9.56 -1.45 2.82
CA PRO A 198 9.74 -2.39 1.72
C PRO A 198 8.63 -3.47 1.76
N GLY A 199 8.04 -3.76 0.62
CA GLY A 199 7.04 -4.81 0.50
C GLY A 199 7.65 -6.19 0.71
N LEU A 200 6.94 -7.06 1.40
CA LEU A 200 7.29 -8.47 1.48
C LEU A 200 7.21 -9.12 0.10
N ALA A 201 7.96 -10.19 -0.14
CA ALA A 201 7.99 -10.86 -1.44
C ALA A 201 6.60 -11.31 -1.90
N GLU A 202 5.79 -11.87 -0.98
CA GLU A 202 4.41 -12.29 -1.24
C GLU A 202 3.47 -11.12 -1.55
N GLU A 203 3.62 -9.98 -0.85
CA GLU A 203 2.82 -8.77 -1.08
C GLU A 203 3.13 -8.16 -2.44
N THR A 204 4.42 -8.01 -2.75
CA THR A 204 4.85 -7.44 -4.03
C THR A 204 4.44 -8.33 -5.20
N HIS A 205 4.52 -9.65 -5.05
CA HIS A 205 4.04 -10.59 -6.05
C HIS A 205 2.52 -10.46 -6.25
N ALA A 206 1.75 -10.47 -5.16
CA ALA A 206 0.29 -10.35 -5.20
C ALA A 206 -0.20 -9.01 -5.75
N LEU A 207 0.56 -7.92 -5.56
CA LEU A 207 0.26 -6.60 -6.10
C LEU A 207 0.82 -6.38 -7.52
N GLY A 208 1.44 -7.40 -8.15
CA GLY A 208 2.06 -7.28 -9.47
C GLY A 208 3.25 -6.33 -9.49
N GLY A 209 3.92 -6.15 -8.35
CA GLY A 209 5.10 -5.29 -8.18
C GLY A 209 6.42 -6.05 -8.33
N VAL A 210 7.52 -5.34 -8.12
CA VAL A 210 8.88 -5.88 -8.10
C VAL A 210 9.37 -5.96 -6.65
N PRO A 211 10.08 -7.02 -6.24
CA PRO A 211 10.62 -7.13 -4.89
C PRO A 211 11.41 -5.90 -4.45
N GLY A 212 11.22 -5.47 -3.22
CA GLY A 212 11.89 -4.30 -2.64
C GLY A 212 11.22 -2.95 -2.90
N HIS A 213 10.12 -2.91 -3.68
CA HIS A 213 9.33 -1.67 -3.80
C HIS A 213 8.67 -1.32 -2.48
N ALA A 214 8.56 -0.01 -2.24
CA ALA A 214 7.86 0.49 -1.07
C ALA A 214 6.36 0.21 -1.17
N VAL A 215 5.79 -0.22 -0.07
CA VAL A 215 4.35 -0.32 0.14
C VAL A 215 3.91 0.68 1.21
N LEU A 216 2.70 1.19 1.07
CA LEU A 216 1.97 1.86 2.15
C LEU A 216 1.22 0.78 2.92
N VAL A 217 1.31 0.85 4.24
CA VAL A 217 0.57 0.00 5.17
C VAL A 217 -0.33 0.89 5.99
N ILE A 218 -1.63 0.61 5.96
CA ILE A 218 -2.63 1.31 6.77
C ILE A 218 -3.13 0.30 7.79
N SER A 219 -2.72 0.48 9.05
CA SER A 219 -3.25 -0.29 10.18
C SER A 219 -4.49 0.43 10.69
N ARG A 220 -5.64 -0.22 10.60
CA ARG A 220 -6.93 0.35 10.96
C ARG A 220 -7.58 -0.45 12.08
N THR A 221 -8.21 0.24 13.04
CA THR A 221 -9.02 -0.40 14.07
C THR A 221 -10.34 0.35 14.24
N TYR A 222 -11.45 -0.38 14.16
CA TYR A 222 -12.79 0.12 14.44
C TYR A 222 -13.19 -0.12 15.88
N TYR A 223 -13.89 0.85 16.46
CA TYR A 223 -14.34 0.82 17.85
C TYR A 223 -15.85 1.02 17.94
N ALA A 224 -16.45 0.35 18.91
CA ALA A 224 -17.84 0.54 19.34
C ALA A 224 -17.85 0.78 20.85
N GLY A 225 -18.22 2.00 21.28
CA GLY A 225 -18.20 2.39 22.70
C GLY A 225 -16.82 2.22 23.35
N GLY A 226 -15.75 2.51 22.62
CA GLY A 226 -14.36 2.38 23.09
C GLY A 226 -13.80 0.95 23.03
N ARG A 227 -14.60 -0.07 22.65
CA ARG A 227 -14.13 -1.45 22.48
C ARG A 227 -13.75 -1.70 21.01
N PRO A 228 -12.54 -2.23 20.73
CA PRO A 228 -12.21 -2.65 19.37
C PRO A 228 -13.12 -3.79 18.90
N VAL A 229 -13.65 -3.68 17.70
CA VAL A 229 -14.52 -4.69 17.10
C VAL A 229 -13.90 -5.35 15.87
N GLU A 230 -12.98 -4.66 15.21
CA GLU A 230 -12.19 -5.17 14.07
C GLU A 230 -10.87 -4.43 14.01
N THR A 231 -9.80 -5.12 13.65
CA THR A 231 -8.55 -4.50 13.22
C THR A 231 -8.11 -5.06 11.88
N ALA A 232 -7.46 -4.26 11.06
CA ALA A 232 -7.01 -4.66 9.73
C ALA A 232 -5.68 -4.02 9.35
N ASP A 233 -4.90 -4.74 8.52
CA ASP A 233 -3.76 -4.20 7.79
C ASP A 233 -4.10 -4.15 6.32
N VAL A 234 -3.98 -2.96 5.74
CA VAL A 234 -4.24 -2.69 4.32
C VAL A 234 -2.92 -2.31 3.65
N VAL A 235 -2.52 -3.07 2.64
CA VAL A 235 -1.24 -2.91 1.95
C VAL A 235 -1.46 -2.53 0.50
N THR A 236 -0.82 -1.46 0.05
CA THR A 236 -0.87 -1.02 -1.35
C THR A 236 0.48 -0.50 -1.83
N SER A 237 0.71 -0.50 -3.15
CA SER A 237 1.97 -0.02 -3.72
C SER A 237 2.11 1.50 -3.58
N ALA A 238 3.18 1.98 -2.94
CA ALA A 238 3.49 3.41 -2.81
C ALA A 238 3.81 4.08 -4.16
N ASP A 239 4.22 3.32 -5.17
CA ASP A 239 4.46 3.82 -6.52
C ASP A 239 3.16 4.07 -7.30
N ARG A 240 2.10 3.31 -6.98
CA ARG A 240 0.82 3.31 -7.73
C ARG A 240 -0.27 4.09 -7.02
N TYR A 241 -0.18 4.29 -5.70
CA TYR A 241 -1.23 4.90 -4.90
C TYR A 241 -0.72 5.96 -3.93
N ARG A 242 -1.57 6.96 -3.70
CA ARG A 242 -1.43 7.97 -2.64
C ARG A 242 -2.66 7.93 -1.77
N VAL A 243 -2.47 7.86 -0.46
CA VAL A 243 -3.58 7.94 0.50
C VAL A 243 -3.96 9.41 0.67
N ALA A 244 -5.24 9.70 0.56
CA ALA A 244 -5.80 11.04 0.75
C ALA A 244 -6.97 10.98 1.74
N TYR A 245 -6.96 11.86 2.73
CA TYR A 245 -8.02 12.02 3.70
C TYR A 245 -8.76 13.33 3.43
N HIS A 246 -10.10 13.27 3.34
CA HIS A 246 -10.94 14.46 3.35
C HIS A 246 -11.60 14.55 4.73
N LEU A 247 -11.12 15.46 5.55
CA LEU A 247 -11.60 15.64 6.91
C LEU A 247 -12.44 16.92 6.97
N PRO A 248 -13.70 16.86 7.44
CA PRO A 248 -14.50 18.05 7.64
C PRO A 248 -13.86 18.88 8.76
N VAL A 249 -13.67 20.18 8.49
CA VAL A 249 -13.26 21.15 9.50
C VAL A 249 -14.52 21.81 10.04
N ARG A 250 -14.74 21.70 11.35
CA ARG A 250 -15.87 22.33 12.05
C ARG A 250 -15.46 23.68 12.62
#